data_9e04b09474c8caed72d8807320f22a43
#
_entry.id   9e04b09474c8caed72d8807320f22a43
#
_cell.length_a   1.000
_cell.length_b   1.000
_cell.length_c   1.000
_cell.angle_alpha   90.00
_cell.angle_beta   90.00
_cell.angle_gamma   90.00
#
_symmetry.space_group_name_H-M   'P 1'
#
loop_
_entity.id
_entity.type
_entity.pdbx_description
1 polymer ?
#
loop_
_entity_poly.entity_id
_entity_poly.type
_entity_poly.pdbx_seq_one_letter_code
_entity_poly.pdbx_strand_id
1 'polypeptide(L)'
;MRVRPLLGAAAGAALLLLTGAGAAPATASVLAPTGSVTVDAVGRITADGTVTLSGTYRCVSSSGPVFVSSSISQGVSTTRHGIGGTRAVCDGAEHRWVNTGQTTPGSVVAGAARVEATLMELRSFSGLPLPSFHAVQGQDVTLTQA
;
A
#
# COMPACT_ATOMS: atom_id res chain seq x y z
N MET A 1 86.35 -29.38 15.09
CA MET A 1 86.94 -28.06 15.49
C MET A 1 86.03 -26.96 14.95
N ARG A 2 85.52 -26.20 15.88
CA ARG A 2 85.32 -24.73 15.76
C ARG A 2 84.49 -24.26 14.56
N VAL A 3 83.55 -23.36 14.61
CA VAL A 3 83.04 -22.32 15.53
C VAL A 3 81.89 -21.63 14.80
N ARG A 4 80.86 -21.28 15.52
CA ARG A 4 79.84 -20.24 15.27
C ARG A 4 80.39 -18.97 14.55
N PRO A 5 79.55 -17.98 14.09
CA PRO A 5 78.30 -17.46 14.63
C PRO A 5 77.25 -17.11 13.61
N LEU A 6 75.98 -17.04 13.99
CA LEU A 6 75.13 -15.93 14.40
C LEU A 6 75.02 -14.73 13.44
N LEU A 7 73.78 -14.42 13.18
CA LEU A 7 73.13 -13.15 12.96
C LEU A 7 72.00 -13.34 11.96
N GLY A 8 70.73 -13.25 12.23
CA GLY A 8 70.07 -12.10 12.84
C GLY A 8 69.42 -11.30 11.71
N ALA A 9 68.24 -11.63 11.31
CA ALA A 9 67.45 -10.73 10.45
C ALA A 9 66.00 -10.67 10.96
N ALA A 10 65.64 -9.55 11.42
CA ALA A 10 64.32 -9.22 11.89
C ALA A 10 63.29 -9.25 10.79
N ALA A 11 62.26 -10.03 10.94
CA ALA A 11 61.09 -9.98 10.11
C ALA A 11 60.16 -8.85 10.62
N GLY A 12 60.08 -7.79 9.86
CA GLY A 12 59.08 -6.75 10.04
C GLY A 12 57.71 -7.21 9.55
N ALA A 13 56.82 -7.56 10.42
CA ALA A 13 55.42 -7.80 10.08
C ALA A 13 54.72 -6.45 9.94
N ALA A 14 54.45 -6.04 8.70
CA ALA A 14 53.56 -4.94 8.42
C ALA A 14 52.11 -5.43 8.55
N LEU A 15 51.47 -5.08 9.66
CA LEU A 15 50.01 -5.22 9.79
C LEU A 15 49.35 -4.15 8.91
N LEU A 16 48.80 -4.58 7.79
CA LEU A 16 47.84 -3.79 7.03
C LEU A 16 46.49 -3.86 7.74
N LEU A 17 46.17 -2.85 8.50
CA LEU A 17 44.83 -2.62 9.01
C LEU A 17 43.94 -2.16 7.85
N LEU A 18 43.23 -3.12 7.23
CA LEU A 18 42.10 -2.79 6.37
C LEU A 18 40.97 -2.25 7.28
N THR A 19 40.86 -0.95 7.36
CA THR A 19 39.67 -0.30 7.87
C THR A 19 38.56 -0.52 6.83
N GLY A 20 37.77 -1.57 7.01
CA GLY A 20 36.54 -1.75 6.29
C GLY A 20 35.60 -0.62 6.63
N ALA A 21 35.44 0.33 5.72
CA ALA A 21 34.34 1.28 5.79
C ALA A 21 33.04 0.47 5.64
N GLY A 22 32.40 0.18 6.77
CA GLY A 22 31.05 -0.41 6.78
C GLY A 22 30.12 0.58 6.11
N ALA A 23 29.70 0.28 4.88
CA ALA A 23 28.57 0.99 4.29
C ALA A 23 27.34 0.69 5.16
N ALA A 24 26.91 1.68 5.92
CA ALA A 24 25.62 1.61 6.63
C ALA A 24 24.55 1.43 5.55
N PRO A 25 23.61 0.47 5.72
CA PRO A 25 22.50 0.35 4.80
C PRO A 25 21.73 1.68 4.83
N ALA A 26 21.62 2.31 3.66
CA ALA A 26 20.74 3.46 3.50
C ALA A 26 19.31 2.97 3.77
N THR A 27 18.77 3.24 4.95
CA THR A 27 17.36 3.04 5.24
C THR A 27 16.61 4.06 4.40
N ALA A 28 15.99 3.59 3.31
CA ALA A 28 15.03 4.40 2.59
C ALA A 28 13.95 4.81 3.60
N SER A 29 13.84 6.10 3.90
CA SER A 29 12.74 6.63 4.70
C SER A 29 11.48 6.44 3.89
N VAL A 30 10.73 5.39 4.21
CA VAL A 30 9.36 5.25 3.73
C VAL A 30 8.60 6.37 4.42
N LEU A 31 8.23 7.39 3.65
CA LEU A 31 7.32 8.43 4.14
C LEU A 31 6.09 7.72 4.71
N ALA A 32 5.80 7.99 5.99
CA ALA A 32 4.61 7.45 6.62
C ALA A 32 3.37 7.82 5.79
N PRO A 33 2.44 6.90 5.54
CA PRO A 33 1.25 7.20 4.78
C PRO A 33 0.51 8.37 5.43
N THR A 34 0.13 9.36 4.62
CA THR A 34 -0.58 10.57 5.07
C THR A 34 -2.04 10.31 5.39
N GLY A 35 -2.47 9.06 5.32
CA GLY A 35 -3.81 8.61 5.63
C GLY A 35 -3.90 7.11 5.87
N SER A 36 -5.09 6.66 6.20
CA SER A 36 -5.43 5.24 6.34
C SER A 36 -6.80 4.97 5.71
N VAL A 37 -6.99 3.77 5.22
CA VAL A 37 -8.27 3.27 4.71
C VAL A 37 -8.44 1.83 5.16
N THR A 38 -9.66 1.45 5.54
CA THR A 38 -10.04 0.07 5.87
C THR A 38 -11.19 -0.37 4.99
N VAL A 39 -11.41 -1.68 4.93
CA VAL A 39 -12.54 -2.31 4.27
C VAL A 39 -13.25 -3.19 5.28
N ASP A 40 -14.58 -3.13 5.34
CA ASP A 40 -15.37 -4.03 6.17
C ASP A 40 -15.31 -5.47 5.61
N ALA A 41 -15.31 -6.46 6.50
CA ALA A 41 -15.19 -7.87 6.13
C ALA A 41 -16.41 -8.41 5.35
N VAL A 42 -17.51 -7.68 5.36
CA VAL A 42 -18.77 -8.05 4.69
C VAL A 42 -19.19 -6.94 3.75
N GLY A 43 -19.43 -7.30 2.49
CA GLY A 43 -20.09 -6.46 1.49
C GLY A 43 -21.46 -7.02 1.12
N ARG A 44 -22.19 -6.32 0.27
CA ARG A 44 -23.52 -6.72 -0.20
C ARG A 44 -23.55 -6.75 -1.73
N ILE A 45 -24.35 -7.66 -2.26
CA ILE A 45 -24.65 -7.75 -3.68
C ILE A 45 -26.13 -8.02 -3.90
N THR A 46 -26.73 -7.33 -4.83
CA THR A 46 -28.12 -7.56 -5.25
C THR A 46 -28.18 -8.43 -6.50
N ALA A 47 -29.36 -8.96 -6.80
CA ALA A 47 -29.56 -9.86 -7.96
C ALA A 47 -29.24 -9.19 -9.31
N ASP A 48 -29.36 -7.86 -9.39
CA ASP A 48 -29.04 -7.08 -10.59
C ASP A 48 -27.53 -6.78 -10.73
N GLY A 49 -26.69 -7.24 -9.79
CA GLY A 49 -25.25 -7.05 -9.82
C GLY A 49 -24.77 -5.75 -9.16
N THR A 50 -25.64 -5.07 -8.41
CA THR A 50 -25.22 -3.88 -7.62
C THR A 50 -24.45 -4.33 -6.39
N VAL A 51 -23.19 -3.91 -6.28
CA VAL A 51 -22.29 -4.19 -5.15
C VAL A 51 -22.20 -2.97 -4.26
N THR A 52 -22.29 -3.17 -2.94
CA THR A 52 -22.05 -2.14 -1.93
C THR A 52 -20.92 -2.59 -1.01
N LEU A 53 -19.91 -1.75 -0.92
CA LEU A 53 -18.73 -1.92 -0.07
C LEU A 53 -18.63 -0.74 0.89
N SER A 54 -18.03 -0.98 2.05
CA SER A 54 -17.86 0.03 3.09
C SER A 54 -16.58 -0.17 3.89
N GLY A 55 -16.27 0.81 4.71
CA GLY A 55 -15.12 0.80 5.60
C GLY A 55 -14.94 2.16 6.27
N THR A 56 -13.74 2.40 6.77
CA THR A 56 -13.38 3.68 7.37
C THR A 56 -12.16 4.27 6.68
N TYR A 57 -11.97 5.56 6.83
CA TYR A 57 -10.76 6.24 6.38
C TYR A 57 -10.41 7.38 7.33
N ARG A 58 -9.14 7.77 7.28
CA ARG A 58 -8.63 8.97 7.95
C ARG A 58 -7.63 9.64 7.01
N CYS A 59 -7.72 10.94 6.89
CA CYS A 59 -6.72 11.75 6.20
C CYS A 59 -6.59 13.12 6.88
N VAL A 60 -5.42 13.71 6.71
CA VAL A 60 -5.14 15.09 7.11
C VAL A 60 -5.29 16.02 5.92
N SER A 61 -5.19 17.33 6.14
CA SER A 61 -5.34 18.37 5.12
C SER A 61 -4.64 18.02 3.81
N SER A 62 -5.32 18.28 2.71
CA SER A 62 -4.89 18.01 1.35
C SER A 62 -4.92 19.29 0.52
N SER A 63 -4.17 19.35 -0.57
CA SER A 63 -4.16 20.47 -1.51
C SER A 63 -5.22 20.35 -2.61
N GLY A 64 -5.78 19.16 -2.79
CA GLY A 64 -6.80 18.84 -3.78
C GLY A 64 -7.91 17.94 -3.25
N PRO A 65 -8.92 17.62 -4.06
CA PRO A 65 -9.98 16.72 -3.65
C PRO A 65 -9.46 15.31 -3.43
N VAL A 66 -9.87 14.69 -2.32
CA VAL A 66 -9.53 13.33 -1.93
C VAL A 66 -10.76 12.43 -2.07
N PHE A 67 -10.54 11.21 -2.56
CA PHE A 67 -11.59 10.21 -2.74
C PHE A 67 -11.15 8.86 -2.16
N VAL A 68 -12.13 8.12 -1.63
CA VAL A 68 -11.99 6.69 -1.35
C VAL A 68 -12.59 5.94 -2.53
N SER A 69 -11.75 5.34 -3.35
CA SER A 69 -12.16 4.48 -4.46
C SER A 69 -12.10 3.03 -4.03
N SER A 70 -12.96 2.19 -4.57
CA SER A 70 -12.91 0.75 -4.31
C SER A 70 -13.07 -0.08 -5.57
N SER A 71 -12.50 -1.27 -5.56
CA SER A 71 -12.64 -2.27 -6.60
C SER A 71 -12.78 -3.66 -6.00
N ILE A 72 -13.41 -4.55 -6.74
CA ILE A 72 -13.61 -5.95 -6.33
C ILE A 72 -13.15 -6.90 -7.44
N SER A 73 -12.58 -8.02 -7.04
CA SER A 73 -12.27 -9.17 -7.88
C SER A 73 -12.71 -10.45 -7.20
N GLN A 74 -12.98 -11.51 -7.97
CA GLN A 74 -13.50 -12.75 -7.43
C GLN A 74 -12.85 -13.96 -8.10
N GLY A 75 -12.57 -14.99 -7.32
CA GLY A 75 -11.95 -16.23 -7.77
C GLY A 75 -10.53 -16.00 -8.28
N VAL A 76 -10.15 -16.74 -9.32
CA VAL A 76 -8.84 -16.64 -10.00
C VAL A 76 -8.83 -15.58 -11.11
N SER A 77 -9.92 -14.84 -11.27
CA SER A 77 -10.02 -13.79 -12.28
C SER A 77 -9.13 -12.62 -11.95
N THR A 78 -8.40 -12.14 -12.93
CA THR A 78 -7.63 -10.88 -12.85
C THR A 78 -8.49 -9.65 -13.12
N THR A 79 -9.76 -9.85 -13.50
CA THR A 79 -10.69 -8.77 -13.78
C THR A 79 -11.06 -8.05 -12.48
N ARG A 80 -10.88 -6.75 -12.46
CA ARG A 80 -11.29 -5.86 -11.37
C ARG A 80 -12.50 -5.05 -11.82
N HIS A 81 -13.51 -5.01 -10.97
CA HIS A 81 -14.69 -4.18 -11.16
C HIS A 81 -14.60 -2.97 -10.22
N GLY A 82 -14.65 -1.77 -10.78
CA GLY A 82 -14.70 -0.54 -10.00
C GLY A 82 -16.05 -0.40 -9.28
N ILE A 83 -16.03 -0.15 -7.97
CA ILE A 83 -17.22 -0.02 -7.14
C ILE A 83 -17.28 1.39 -6.57
N GLY A 84 -17.44 2.36 -7.44
CA GLY A 84 -17.68 3.74 -7.05
C GLY A 84 -16.52 4.43 -6.32
N GLY A 85 -16.81 5.61 -5.80
CA GLY A 85 -15.90 6.44 -5.03
C GLY A 85 -16.66 7.42 -4.14
N THR A 86 -16.19 7.60 -2.91
CA THR A 86 -16.72 8.55 -1.93
C THR A 86 -15.73 9.70 -1.78
N ARG A 87 -16.22 10.95 -1.84
CA ARG A 87 -15.39 12.12 -1.52
C ARG A 87 -15.03 12.10 -0.04
N ALA A 88 -13.73 12.22 0.25
CA ALA A 88 -13.22 12.21 1.61
C ALA A 88 -13.20 13.61 2.24
N VAL A 89 -13.40 13.67 3.55
CA VAL A 89 -13.17 14.83 4.40
C VAL A 89 -11.86 14.61 5.16
N CYS A 90 -10.85 15.44 4.90
CA CYS A 90 -9.52 15.29 5.48
C CYS A 90 -9.33 16.29 6.63
N ASP A 91 -9.92 16.00 7.77
CA ASP A 91 -9.88 16.78 9.02
C ASP A 91 -9.09 16.09 10.14
N GLY A 92 -8.44 14.97 9.84
CA GLY A 92 -7.71 14.14 10.81
C GLY A 92 -8.59 13.18 11.61
N ALA A 93 -9.91 13.30 11.56
CA ALA A 93 -10.85 12.37 12.19
C ALA A 93 -11.08 11.13 11.32
N GLU A 94 -11.56 10.06 11.96
CA GLU A 94 -12.03 8.87 11.25
C GLU A 94 -13.44 9.08 10.71
N HIS A 95 -13.63 8.72 9.45
CA HIS A 95 -14.90 8.78 8.76
C HIS A 95 -15.25 7.44 8.13
N ARG A 96 -16.53 7.20 7.90
CA ARG A 96 -16.99 6.05 7.12
C ARG A 96 -17.05 6.39 5.63
N TRP A 97 -16.79 5.40 4.81
CA TRP A 97 -17.06 5.44 3.38
C TRP A 97 -18.01 4.31 3.00
N VAL A 98 -18.83 4.57 2.01
CA VAL A 98 -19.71 3.59 1.37
C VAL A 98 -19.67 3.83 -0.12
N ASN A 99 -19.25 2.82 -0.87
CA ASN A 99 -19.24 2.84 -2.32
C ASN A 99 -20.26 1.84 -2.85
N THR A 100 -20.99 2.25 -3.85
CA THR A 100 -21.95 1.41 -4.58
C THR A 100 -21.64 1.48 -6.06
N GLY A 101 -21.61 0.33 -6.71
CA GLY A 101 -21.35 0.23 -8.14
C GLY A 101 -22.03 -0.97 -8.75
N GLN A 102 -22.46 -0.83 -10.00
CA GLN A 102 -23.09 -1.92 -10.73
C GLN A 102 -22.04 -2.69 -11.52
N THR A 103 -22.06 -4.01 -11.37
CA THR A 103 -21.31 -4.95 -12.19
C THR A 103 -22.25 -5.60 -13.20
N THR A 104 -21.70 -6.21 -14.24
CA THR A 104 -22.54 -7.04 -15.14
C THR A 104 -23.15 -8.16 -14.32
N PRO A 105 -24.47 -8.39 -14.39
CA PRO A 105 -25.12 -9.47 -13.65
C PRO A 105 -24.41 -10.82 -13.86
N GLY A 106 -24.10 -11.51 -12.77
CA GLY A 106 -23.40 -12.79 -12.78
C GLY A 106 -21.86 -12.69 -12.89
N SER A 107 -21.28 -11.54 -13.16
CA SER A 107 -19.81 -11.37 -13.18
C SER A 107 -19.19 -11.35 -11.78
N VAL A 108 -19.97 -10.93 -10.79
CA VAL A 108 -19.68 -11.02 -9.36
C VAL A 108 -20.91 -11.63 -8.70
N VAL A 109 -20.68 -12.54 -7.75
CA VAL A 109 -21.76 -13.27 -7.05
C VAL A 109 -21.52 -13.23 -5.55
N ALA A 110 -22.54 -13.58 -4.76
CA ALA A 110 -22.41 -13.75 -3.32
C ALA A 110 -21.31 -14.78 -2.99
N GLY A 111 -20.54 -14.56 -1.95
CA GLY A 111 -19.44 -15.41 -1.52
C GLY A 111 -18.13 -14.65 -1.33
N ALA A 112 -17.02 -15.39 -1.27
CA ALA A 112 -15.70 -14.84 -1.06
C ALA A 112 -15.25 -13.97 -2.23
N ALA A 113 -14.67 -12.80 -1.91
CA ALA A 113 -14.14 -11.86 -2.90
C ALA A 113 -12.94 -11.09 -2.32
N ARG A 114 -12.16 -10.48 -3.18
CA ARG A 114 -11.05 -9.59 -2.81
C ARG A 114 -11.42 -8.16 -3.13
N VAL A 115 -11.36 -7.29 -2.15
CA VAL A 115 -11.60 -5.84 -2.29
C VAL A 115 -10.30 -5.09 -2.13
N GLU A 116 -10.10 -4.06 -2.91
CA GLU A 116 -9.06 -3.07 -2.71
C GLU A 116 -9.72 -1.70 -2.59
N ALA A 117 -9.40 -1.00 -1.51
CA ALA A 117 -9.78 0.39 -1.30
C ALA A 117 -8.55 1.29 -1.35
N THR A 118 -8.71 2.44 -1.94
CA THR A 118 -7.62 3.40 -2.17
C THR A 118 -8.07 4.78 -1.74
N LEU A 119 -7.28 5.42 -0.89
CA LEU A 119 -7.44 6.85 -0.55
C LEU A 119 -6.53 7.65 -1.47
N MET A 120 -7.11 8.42 -2.37
CA MET A 120 -6.42 9.09 -3.47
C MET A 120 -6.78 10.56 -3.53
N GLU A 121 -5.77 11.42 -3.63
CA GLU A 121 -5.91 12.86 -3.89
C GLU A 121 -5.65 13.16 -5.36
N LEU A 122 -6.45 14.04 -5.93
CA LEU A 122 -6.20 14.61 -7.25
C LEU A 122 -5.48 15.95 -7.08
N ARG A 123 -4.19 15.97 -7.41
CA ARG A 123 -3.36 17.18 -7.38
C ARG A 123 -3.26 17.78 -8.76
N SER A 124 -3.51 19.08 -8.84
CA SER A 124 -3.30 19.81 -10.10
C SER A 124 -1.83 20.16 -10.25
N PHE A 125 -1.18 19.55 -11.24
CA PHE A 125 0.15 19.93 -11.70
C PHE A 125 0.02 20.57 -13.09
N SER A 126 0.37 21.84 -13.21
CA SER A 126 0.30 22.56 -14.49
C SER A 126 -1.07 22.45 -15.19
N GLY A 127 -2.16 22.46 -14.42
CA GLY A 127 -3.53 22.36 -14.94
C GLY A 127 -4.03 20.94 -15.19
N LEU A 128 -3.20 19.90 -15.03
CA LEU A 128 -3.60 18.51 -15.18
C LEU A 128 -3.77 17.84 -13.81
N PRO A 129 -4.94 17.25 -13.50
CA PRO A 129 -5.13 16.52 -12.25
C PRO A 129 -4.36 15.19 -12.30
N LEU A 130 -3.42 14.99 -11.38
CA LEU A 130 -2.65 13.77 -11.23
C LEU A 130 -3.01 13.08 -9.91
N PRO A 131 -3.14 11.73 -9.89
CA PRO A 131 -3.42 10.98 -8.68
C PRO A 131 -2.20 10.93 -7.77
N SER A 132 -2.43 11.17 -6.48
CA SER A 132 -1.48 10.97 -5.39
C SER A 132 -2.12 10.03 -4.37
N PHE A 133 -1.50 8.88 -4.13
CA PHE A 133 -2.05 7.85 -3.26
C PHE A 133 -1.60 8.09 -1.82
N HIS A 134 -2.57 8.18 -0.90
CA HIS A 134 -2.34 8.36 0.54
C HIS A 134 -2.37 7.03 1.30
N ALA A 135 -3.22 6.10 0.88
CA ALA A 135 -3.32 4.77 1.46
C ALA A 135 -3.95 3.80 0.45
N VAL A 136 -3.56 2.53 0.54
CA VAL A 136 -4.14 1.41 -0.21
C VAL A 136 -4.33 0.25 0.75
N GLN A 137 -5.51 -0.37 0.75
CA GLN A 137 -5.82 -1.53 1.58
C GLN A 137 -6.51 -2.60 0.76
N GLY A 138 -5.93 -3.79 0.77
CA GLY A 138 -6.55 -5.00 0.23
C GLY A 138 -7.14 -5.86 1.34
N GLN A 139 -8.37 -6.32 1.17
CA GLN A 139 -9.10 -7.12 2.16
C GLN A 139 -9.88 -8.23 1.48
N ASP A 140 -9.81 -9.44 2.05
CA ASP A 140 -10.74 -10.51 1.71
C ASP A 140 -12.06 -10.25 2.41
N VAL A 141 -13.14 -10.29 1.65
CA VAL A 141 -14.50 -10.00 2.12
C VAL A 141 -15.45 -11.12 1.73
N THR A 142 -16.58 -11.16 2.41
CA THR A 142 -17.72 -12.02 2.04
C THR A 142 -18.82 -11.13 1.52
N LEU A 143 -19.24 -11.35 0.27
CA LEU A 143 -20.43 -10.71 -0.27
C LEU A 143 -21.67 -11.50 0.15
N THR A 144 -22.61 -10.81 0.78
CA THR A 144 -23.92 -11.36 1.15
C THR A 144 -24.97 -10.86 0.18
N GLN A 145 -25.93 -11.72 -0.14
CA GLN A 145 -27.11 -11.34 -0.94
C GLN A 145 -27.92 -10.30 -0.16
N ALA A 146 -28.23 -9.20 -0.83
CA ALA A 146 -29.10 -8.15 -0.29
C ALA A 146 -30.53 -8.29 -0.80
#